data_2b436eb23c4b39fd30b84459ca6e8112
#
_entry.id   2b436eb23c4b39fd30b84459ca6e8112
#
_cell.length_a   1.000
_cell.length_b   1.000
_cell.length_c   1.000
_cell.angle_alpha   90.00
_cell.angle_beta   90.00
_cell.angle_gamma   90.00
#
_symmetry.space_group_name_H-M   'P 1'
#
loop_
_entity.id
_entity.type
_entity.pdbx_description
1 polymer ?
#
loop_
_entity_poly.entity_id
_entity_poly.type
_entity_poly.pdbx_seq_one_letter_code
_entity_poly.pdbx_strand_id
1 'polypeptide(L)'
;MKSFFTSFFTLIFVVVSSQNKEVPTVNNLSLQQLENGKIHQLWLALGEDHLSNAIKVPVLVAKGTEDGPILGLTAAIHGNELNGIAIIHELFTSLDTKNLKGTVVAICGLNPLAIASYQREFLDGTDLNRIFPGKENGNRSEQMAYRIGEKIIPAFDYHVDLHTASFGRINSLYGRGDMENDTLAGMLNALAPDIIVSNKGKASFGSASGLTMRAFAIAKGIPSITVEYGNPQVYQKEMIRRGVTGLQNLMVHLGFLEGAIQPSKEPNICSKSYWLYTDKGGYLDIVVDLKQNLKQNDVIAVLKNSFGEVIATYKAPEDGIVVGKSTNPVSSSGSRIIHLGILK
;
A
#
# COMPACT_ATOMS: atom_id res chain seq x y z
N MET A 1 53.22 -56.26 -18.97
CA MET A 1 51.94 -56.29 -18.27
C MET A 1 51.71 -54.88 -17.65
N LYS A 2 50.82 -54.05 -18.27
CA LYS A 2 50.43 -52.72 -17.72
C LYS A 2 49.06 -52.91 -17.11
N SER A 3 48.98 -52.77 -15.79
CA SER A 3 47.74 -52.83 -15.01
C SER A 3 47.01 -51.46 -15.11
N PHE A 4 45.79 -51.45 -15.64
CA PHE A 4 44.92 -50.31 -15.64
C PHE A 4 44.07 -50.34 -14.34
N PHE A 5 44.25 -49.35 -13.46
CA PHE A 5 43.36 -49.13 -12.32
C PHE A 5 42.20 -48.22 -12.78
N THR A 6 41.01 -48.77 -12.84
CA THR A 6 39.79 -48.02 -13.11
C THR A 6 39.21 -47.58 -11.77
N SER A 7 39.34 -46.25 -11.44
CA SER A 7 38.67 -45.68 -10.27
C SER A 7 37.21 -45.43 -10.59
N PHE A 8 36.32 -46.08 -9.88
CA PHE A 8 34.88 -45.82 -9.90
C PHE A 8 34.58 -44.67 -8.94
N PHE A 9 34.18 -43.50 -9.51
CA PHE A 9 33.66 -42.38 -8.73
C PHE A 9 32.17 -42.59 -8.52
N THR A 10 31.74 -42.96 -7.31
CA THR A 10 30.34 -43.04 -6.94
C THR A 10 29.84 -41.62 -6.60
N LEU A 11 29.05 -41.04 -7.48
CA LEU A 11 28.39 -39.76 -7.23
C LEU A 11 27.19 -40.02 -6.29
N ILE A 12 27.29 -39.57 -5.03
CA ILE A 12 26.18 -39.59 -4.08
C ILE A 12 25.33 -38.37 -4.34
N PHE A 13 24.16 -38.56 -4.96
CA PHE A 13 23.10 -37.54 -5.05
C PHE A 13 22.42 -37.47 -3.69
N VAL A 14 22.72 -36.41 -2.91
CA VAL A 14 21.91 -36.04 -1.75
C VAL A 14 20.67 -35.34 -2.26
N VAL A 15 19.57 -36.07 -2.35
CA VAL A 15 18.23 -35.44 -2.59
C VAL A 15 17.81 -34.75 -1.31
N VAL A 16 18.07 -33.44 -1.21
CA VAL A 16 17.46 -32.61 -0.17
C VAL A 16 15.99 -32.51 -0.51
N SER A 17 15.16 -33.39 0.05
CA SER A 17 13.71 -33.27 0.02
C SER A 17 13.31 -32.09 0.92
N SER A 18 13.20 -30.89 0.35
CA SER A 18 12.46 -29.80 0.99
C SER A 18 11.00 -30.27 1.05
N GLN A 19 10.53 -30.68 2.22
CA GLN A 19 9.11 -30.85 2.46
C GLN A 19 8.50 -29.43 2.40
N ASN A 20 8.00 -29.04 1.23
CA ASN A 20 7.14 -27.86 1.09
C ASN A 20 5.91 -28.13 1.95
N LYS A 21 5.89 -27.57 3.15
CA LYS A 21 4.71 -27.60 4.01
C LYS A 21 3.60 -26.87 3.26
N GLU A 22 2.57 -27.58 2.86
CA GLU A 22 1.46 -27.00 2.11
C GLU A 22 0.82 -25.91 2.98
N VAL A 23 0.74 -24.68 2.41
CA VAL A 23 0.13 -23.54 3.12
C VAL A 23 -1.38 -23.73 3.12
N PRO A 24 -2.03 -23.81 4.30
CA PRO A 24 -3.44 -24.10 4.38
C PRO A 24 -4.30 -22.98 3.77
N THR A 25 -5.40 -23.38 3.11
CA THR A 25 -6.42 -22.47 2.62
C THR A 25 -7.58 -22.42 3.61
N VAL A 26 -7.96 -21.19 4.02
CA VAL A 26 -9.05 -20.93 4.95
C VAL A 26 -10.12 -20.04 4.31
N ASN A 27 -11.36 -20.17 4.77
CA ASN A 27 -12.46 -19.33 4.30
C ASN A 27 -12.68 -18.09 5.18
N ASN A 28 -12.18 -18.11 6.41
CA ASN A 28 -12.26 -16.99 7.36
C ASN A 28 -10.97 -16.94 8.20
N LEU A 29 -10.64 -15.75 8.70
CA LEU A 29 -9.49 -15.54 9.59
C LEU A 29 -9.90 -15.91 11.04
N SER A 30 -9.52 -17.11 11.49
CA SER A 30 -9.76 -17.59 12.85
C SER A 30 -8.48 -17.47 13.67
N LEU A 31 -8.10 -16.24 14.06
CA LEU A 31 -6.82 -15.93 14.71
C LEU A 31 -6.66 -16.62 16.07
N GLN A 32 -7.75 -16.90 16.78
CA GLN A 32 -7.75 -17.57 18.08
C GLN A 32 -7.25 -19.03 18.00
N GLN A 33 -7.38 -19.67 16.85
CA GLN A 33 -6.95 -21.06 16.62
C GLN A 33 -5.46 -21.19 16.28
N LEU A 34 -4.78 -20.05 16.03
CA LEU A 34 -3.36 -20.03 15.70
C LEU A 34 -2.52 -20.09 16.98
N GLU A 35 -1.41 -20.80 16.93
CA GLU A 35 -0.47 -20.94 18.05
C GLU A 35 0.23 -19.59 18.35
N ASN A 36 0.36 -19.26 19.63
CA ASN A 36 1.09 -18.09 20.10
C ASN A 36 2.62 -18.26 19.88
N GLY A 37 3.33 -17.15 19.75
CA GLY A 37 4.79 -17.12 19.59
C GLY A 37 5.27 -17.60 18.23
N LYS A 38 4.41 -17.59 17.20
CA LYS A 38 4.72 -18.10 15.84
C LYS A 38 4.29 -17.16 14.74
N ILE A 39 4.96 -17.30 13.59
CA ILE A 39 4.50 -16.73 12.32
C ILE A 39 3.77 -17.83 11.56
N HIS A 40 2.55 -17.53 11.13
CA HIS A 40 1.70 -18.41 10.33
C HIS A 40 1.54 -17.87 8.92
N GLN A 41 1.44 -18.79 7.97
CA GLN A 41 1.15 -18.51 6.55
C GLN A 41 -0.16 -19.18 6.19
N LEU A 42 -1.08 -18.42 5.58
CA LEU A 42 -2.41 -18.88 5.20
C LEU A 42 -2.76 -18.36 3.81
N TRP A 43 -3.56 -19.11 3.07
CA TRP A 43 -4.32 -18.61 1.95
C TRP A 43 -5.75 -18.31 2.40
N LEU A 44 -6.23 -17.08 2.25
CA LEU A 44 -7.63 -16.73 2.50
C LEU A 44 -8.40 -16.73 1.18
N ALA A 45 -9.45 -17.57 1.08
CA ALA A 45 -10.32 -17.62 -0.08
C ALA A 45 -11.32 -16.45 -0.07
N LEU A 46 -11.30 -15.63 -1.13
CA LEU A 46 -12.20 -14.48 -1.32
C LEU A 46 -13.24 -14.70 -2.42
N GLY A 47 -13.19 -15.81 -3.13
CA GLY A 47 -14.14 -16.12 -4.19
C GLY A 47 -13.65 -17.25 -5.07
N GLU A 48 -14.28 -17.41 -6.23
CA GLU A 48 -13.92 -18.40 -7.23
C GLU A 48 -13.79 -17.76 -8.60
N ASP A 49 -12.89 -18.33 -9.43
CA ASP A 49 -12.77 -17.98 -10.83
C ASP A 49 -13.79 -18.78 -11.70
N HIS A 50 -13.72 -18.62 -13.02
CA HIS A 50 -14.61 -19.29 -13.97
C HIS A 50 -14.40 -20.81 -14.08
N LEU A 51 -13.35 -21.35 -13.49
CA LEU A 51 -13.05 -22.79 -13.43
C LEU A 51 -13.33 -23.36 -12.03
N SER A 52 -14.01 -22.61 -11.16
CA SER A 52 -14.27 -22.94 -9.75
C SER A 52 -12.99 -23.04 -8.89
N ASN A 53 -11.88 -22.46 -9.35
CA ASN A 53 -10.69 -22.34 -8.51
C ASN A 53 -10.85 -21.17 -7.55
N ALA A 54 -10.44 -21.38 -6.30
CA ALA A 54 -10.50 -20.34 -5.30
C ALA A 54 -9.56 -19.17 -5.65
N ILE A 55 -10.11 -17.94 -5.68
CA ILE A 55 -9.33 -16.70 -5.70
C ILE A 55 -8.83 -16.47 -4.27
N LYS A 56 -7.52 -16.61 -4.07
CA LYS A 56 -6.88 -16.62 -2.75
C LYS A 56 -5.93 -15.44 -2.60
N VAL A 57 -5.92 -14.85 -1.42
CA VAL A 57 -4.92 -13.84 -1.02
C VAL A 57 -3.96 -14.42 0.02
N PRO A 58 -2.66 -14.08 -0.05
CA PRO A 58 -1.68 -14.54 0.92
C PRO A 58 -1.81 -13.74 2.22
N VAL A 59 -1.88 -14.45 3.34
CA VAL A 59 -1.97 -13.88 4.68
C VAL A 59 -0.79 -14.33 5.51
N LEU A 60 -0.09 -13.39 6.11
CA LEU A 60 0.90 -13.62 7.14
C LEU A 60 0.31 -13.20 8.49
N VAL A 61 0.48 -14.04 9.52
CA VAL A 61 0.06 -13.73 10.89
C VAL A 61 1.23 -13.94 11.83
N ALA A 62 1.74 -12.86 12.41
CA ALA A 62 2.69 -12.94 13.51
C ALA A 62 1.88 -12.83 14.81
N LYS A 63 1.75 -13.93 15.53
CA LYS A 63 1.03 -14.00 16.80
C LYS A 63 2.02 -13.98 17.95
N GLY A 64 1.92 -12.97 18.80
CA GLY A 64 2.75 -12.82 19.99
C GLY A 64 2.51 -13.89 21.04
N THR A 65 3.35 -13.89 22.07
CA THR A 65 3.17 -14.76 23.24
C THR A 65 2.18 -14.18 24.23
N GLU A 66 1.97 -12.87 24.22
CA GLU A 66 1.03 -12.15 25.06
C GLU A 66 -0.19 -11.71 24.27
N ASP A 67 -1.35 -11.75 24.90
CA ASP A 67 -2.57 -11.18 24.32
C ASP A 67 -2.45 -9.65 24.20
N GLY A 68 -3.08 -9.11 23.16
CA GLY A 68 -3.05 -7.69 22.87
C GLY A 68 -3.86 -7.36 21.63
N PRO A 69 -3.76 -6.13 21.13
CA PRO A 69 -4.52 -5.69 19.96
C PRO A 69 -4.03 -6.37 18.67
N ILE A 70 -4.79 -6.18 17.60
CA ILE A 70 -4.51 -6.71 16.26
C ILE A 70 -4.21 -5.56 15.31
N LEU A 71 -2.98 -5.53 14.79
CA LEU A 71 -2.57 -4.61 13.72
C LEU A 71 -2.77 -5.27 12.36
N GLY A 72 -3.67 -4.72 11.57
CA GLY A 72 -3.90 -5.11 10.19
C GLY A 72 -3.02 -4.31 9.21
N LEU A 73 -2.33 -5.00 8.32
CA LEU A 73 -1.56 -4.42 7.22
C LEU A 73 -2.14 -4.94 5.90
N THR A 74 -2.49 -4.05 4.99
CA THR A 74 -2.93 -4.43 3.64
C THR A 74 -2.03 -3.81 2.59
N ALA A 75 -1.77 -4.54 1.50
CA ALA A 75 -0.99 -4.06 0.38
C ALA A 75 -1.57 -4.53 -0.95
N ALA A 76 -1.36 -3.75 -2.00
CA ALA A 76 -1.72 -4.05 -3.37
C ALA A 76 -3.20 -4.35 -3.60
N ILE A 77 -4.10 -3.52 -3.04
CA ILE A 77 -5.49 -3.42 -3.52
C ILE A 77 -5.50 -2.91 -4.98
N HIS A 78 -4.50 -2.12 -5.35
CA HIS A 78 -4.16 -1.80 -6.73
C HIS A 78 -2.97 -2.68 -7.15
N GLY A 79 -3.13 -3.48 -8.22
CA GLY A 79 -2.16 -4.53 -8.55
C GLY A 79 -0.81 -4.04 -9.06
N ASN A 80 -0.67 -2.77 -9.37
CA ASN A 80 0.60 -2.14 -9.78
C ASN A 80 1.34 -1.41 -8.65
N GLU A 81 0.85 -1.48 -7.38
CA GLU A 81 1.41 -0.78 -6.22
C GLU A 81 2.11 -1.78 -5.29
N LEU A 82 3.42 -2.02 -5.49
CA LEU A 82 4.09 -3.24 -5.00
C LEU A 82 5.02 -3.04 -3.80
N ASN A 83 5.51 -1.81 -3.50
CA ASN A 83 6.44 -1.58 -2.38
C ASN A 83 5.86 -2.05 -1.03
N GLY A 84 4.54 -1.94 -0.84
CA GLY A 84 3.86 -2.43 0.36
C GLY A 84 4.02 -3.92 0.61
N ILE A 85 4.04 -4.73 -0.46
CA ILE A 85 4.27 -6.19 -0.37
C ILE A 85 5.68 -6.47 0.18
N ALA A 86 6.69 -5.81 -0.40
CA ALA A 86 8.08 -5.98 0.04
C ALA A 86 8.30 -5.48 1.47
N ILE A 87 7.67 -4.36 1.86
CA ILE A 87 7.69 -3.85 3.24
C ILE A 87 7.16 -4.90 4.22
N ILE A 88 6.01 -5.51 3.91
CA ILE A 88 5.43 -6.56 4.75
C ILE A 88 6.37 -7.77 4.84
N HIS A 89 6.94 -8.23 3.72
CA HIS A 89 7.84 -9.37 3.70
C HIS A 89 9.10 -9.12 4.56
N GLU A 90 9.73 -7.96 4.41
CA GLU A 90 10.92 -7.60 5.20
C GLU A 90 10.57 -7.41 6.68
N LEU A 91 9.43 -6.78 7.01
CA LEU A 91 8.96 -6.67 8.39
C LEU A 91 8.82 -8.06 9.03
N PHE A 92 8.10 -8.98 8.38
CA PHE A 92 7.85 -10.32 8.92
C PHE A 92 9.12 -11.18 9.04
N THR A 93 10.13 -10.92 8.22
CA THR A 93 11.45 -11.56 8.34
C THR A 93 12.19 -11.09 9.61
N SER A 94 11.95 -9.85 10.05
CA SER A 94 12.63 -9.24 11.20
C SER A 94 11.85 -9.35 12.52
N LEU A 95 10.56 -9.75 12.48
CA LEU A 95 9.72 -9.84 13.67
C LEU A 95 10.10 -11.04 14.56
N ASP A 96 10.41 -10.75 15.82
CA ASP A 96 10.49 -11.76 16.87
C ASP A 96 9.15 -11.86 17.61
N THR A 97 8.42 -12.93 17.35
CA THR A 97 7.11 -13.17 17.96
C THR A 97 7.16 -13.39 19.48
N LYS A 98 8.33 -13.70 20.05
CA LYS A 98 8.49 -13.85 21.50
C LYS A 98 8.43 -12.51 22.22
N ASN A 99 8.84 -11.44 21.53
CA ASN A 99 8.83 -10.06 22.04
C ASN A 99 7.63 -9.27 21.52
N LEU A 100 6.68 -9.93 20.84
CA LEU A 100 5.48 -9.31 20.29
C LEU A 100 4.31 -9.45 21.27
N LYS A 101 3.66 -8.34 21.58
CA LYS A 101 2.37 -8.29 22.28
C LYS A 101 1.23 -8.11 21.28
N GLY A 102 0.21 -8.98 21.36
CA GLY A 102 -0.88 -8.96 20.39
C GLY A 102 -0.53 -9.68 19.08
N THR A 103 -1.13 -9.25 17.99
CA THR A 103 -1.04 -9.95 16.70
C THR A 103 -0.87 -8.97 15.55
N VAL A 104 0.03 -9.26 14.61
CA VAL A 104 0.12 -8.56 13.31
C VAL A 104 -0.41 -9.45 12.22
N VAL A 105 -1.44 -9.00 11.51
CA VAL A 105 -2.05 -9.69 10.37
C VAL A 105 -1.77 -8.90 9.10
N ALA A 106 -1.14 -9.52 8.12
CA ALA A 106 -0.78 -8.84 6.88
C ALA A 106 -1.31 -9.57 5.64
N ILE A 107 -1.96 -8.82 4.76
CA ILE A 107 -2.44 -9.30 3.45
C ILE A 107 -1.47 -8.78 2.39
N CYS A 108 -0.57 -9.67 1.92
CA CYS A 108 0.56 -9.29 1.06
C CYS A 108 0.21 -9.17 -0.43
N GLY A 109 -1.06 -9.04 -0.78
CA GLY A 109 -1.50 -8.95 -2.19
C GLY A 109 -3.00 -9.06 -2.26
N LEU A 110 -3.68 -7.97 -1.90
CA LEU A 110 -5.13 -7.96 -1.69
C LEU A 110 -5.92 -8.15 -2.99
N ASN A 111 -5.32 -7.79 -4.14
CA ASN A 111 -5.94 -7.95 -5.46
C ASN A 111 -5.04 -8.80 -6.38
N PRO A 112 -4.99 -10.14 -6.18
CA PRO A 112 -4.07 -11.01 -6.90
C PRO A 112 -4.30 -11.00 -8.42
N LEU A 113 -5.52 -10.77 -8.88
CA LEU A 113 -5.86 -10.74 -10.29
C LEU A 113 -5.34 -9.47 -10.98
N ALA A 114 -5.41 -8.32 -10.30
CA ALA A 114 -4.83 -7.08 -10.79
C ALA A 114 -3.29 -7.10 -10.74
N ILE A 115 -2.70 -7.74 -9.72
CA ILE A 115 -1.25 -7.97 -9.63
C ILE A 115 -0.77 -8.79 -10.83
N ALA A 116 -1.44 -9.91 -11.13
CA ALA A 116 -1.08 -10.79 -12.23
C ALA A 116 -1.19 -10.11 -13.61
N SER A 117 -2.07 -9.13 -13.76
CA SER A 117 -2.26 -8.35 -15.00
C SER A 117 -1.55 -6.99 -14.99
N TYR A 118 -0.74 -6.69 -13.98
CA TYR A 118 -0.01 -5.42 -13.83
C TYR A 118 -0.91 -4.18 -13.88
N GLN A 119 -2.16 -4.29 -13.43
CA GLN A 119 -3.15 -3.21 -13.50
C GLN A 119 -3.48 -2.63 -12.14
N ARG A 120 -4.02 -1.41 -12.14
CA ARG A 120 -4.55 -0.79 -10.93
C ARG A 120 -5.89 -1.41 -10.53
N GLU A 121 -6.78 -1.47 -11.49
CA GLU A 121 -8.18 -1.83 -11.35
C GLU A 121 -8.37 -3.36 -11.28
N PHE A 122 -9.51 -3.79 -10.78
CA PHE A 122 -9.95 -5.17 -10.85
C PHE A 122 -10.27 -5.56 -12.32
N LEU A 123 -10.52 -6.84 -12.59
CA LEU A 123 -10.66 -7.40 -13.95
C LEU A 123 -11.71 -6.70 -14.83
N ASP A 124 -12.71 -6.08 -14.24
CA ASP A 124 -13.79 -5.36 -14.94
C ASP A 124 -13.54 -3.84 -15.06
N GLY A 125 -12.32 -3.39 -14.76
CA GLY A 125 -11.92 -1.98 -14.79
C GLY A 125 -12.37 -1.18 -13.57
N THR A 126 -12.91 -1.81 -12.54
CA THR A 126 -13.38 -1.12 -11.34
C THR A 126 -12.22 -0.92 -10.34
N ASP A 127 -12.06 0.30 -9.85
CA ASP A 127 -11.18 0.59 -8.71
C ASP A 127 -11.84 0.09 -7.42
N LEU A 128 -11.38 -1.06 -6.89
CA LEU A 128 -11.92 -1.65 -5.66
C LEU A 128 -11.88 -0.66 -4.48
N ASN A 129 -10.87 0.23 -4.44
CA ASN A 129 -10.72 1.23 -3.38
C ASN A 129 -11.64 2.46 -3.56
N ARG A 130 -12.75 2.29 -4.27
CA ARG A 130 -13.82 3.31 -4.46
C ARG A 130 -15.21 2.75 -4.25
N ILE A 131 -15.35 1.45 -3.95
CA ILE A 131 -16.66 0.79 -3.95
C ILE A 131 -17.00 0.08 -2.63
N PHE A 132 -16.20 0.26 -1.57
CA PHE A 132 -16.57 -0.30 -0.26
C PHE A 132 -17.89 0.29 0.26
N PRO A 133 -18.72 -0.54 0.93
CA PRO A 133 -18.49 -1.92 1.36
C PRO A 133 -18.64 -2.97 0.27
N GLY A 134 -18.98 -2.62 -0.98
CA GLY A 134 -19.38 -3.57 -1.99
C GLY A 134 -20.80 -4.11 -1.75
N LYS A 135 -21.13 -5.27 -2.38
CA LYS A 135 -22.43 -5.96 -2.21
C LYS A 135 -22.24 -7.46 -2.29
N GLU A 136 -22.90 -8.20 -1.41
CA GLU A 136 -22.84 -9.67 -1.37
C GLU A 136 -23.29 -10.31 -2.69
N ASN A 137 -24.41 -9.83 -3.24
CA ASN A 137 -25.01 -10.30 -4.49
C ASN A 137 -24.78 -9.30 -5.64
N GLY A 138 -23.68 -8.56 -5.60
CA GLY A 138 -23.30 -7.59 -6.62
C GLY A 138 -22.58 -8.22 -7.81
N ASN A 139 -22.01 -7.36 -8.67
CA ASN A 139 -21.10 -7.80 -9.72
C ASN A 139 -19.77 -8.30 -9.13
N ARG A 140 -18.82 -8.71 -9.98
CA ARG A 140 -17.54 -9.31 -9.58
C ARG A 140 -16.73 -8.43 -8.62
N SER A 141 -16.61 -7.14 -8.91
CA SER A 141 -15.88 -6.17 -8.09
C SER A 141 -16.61 -5.87 -6.80
N GLU A 142 -17.94 -5.69 -6.83
CA GLU A 142 -18.76 -5.45 -5.63
C GLU A 142 -18.69 -6.62 -4.67
N GLN A 143 -18.72 -7.87 -5.18
CA GLN A 143 -18.54 -9.06 -4.35
C GLN A 143 -17.13 -9.17 -3.77
N MET A 144 -16.08 -8.82 -4.54
CA MET A 144 -14.71 -8.82 -4.04
C MET A 144 -14.54 -7.79 -2.92
N ALA A 145 -15.01 -6.56 -3.11
CA ALA A 145 -14.96 -5.51 -2.09
C ALA A 145 -15.75 -5.91 -0.83
N TYR A 146 -16.93 -6.53 -1.00
CA TYR A 146 -17.74 -7.03 0.10
C TYR A 146 -16.98 -8.09 0.93
N ARG A 147 -16.38 -9.08 0.26
CA ARG A 147 -15.63 -10.15 0.94
C ARG A 147 -14.39 -9.65 1.66
N ILE A 148 -13.68 -8.68 1.07
CA ILE A 148 -12.56 -7.98 1.74
C ILE A 148 -13.09 -7.27 2.99
N GLY A 149 -14.18 -6.51 2.85
CA GLY A 149 -14.81 -5.77 3.94
C GLY A 149 -15.29 -6.63 5.09
N GLU A 150 -15.86 -7.80 4.81
CA GLU A 150 -16.45 -8.68 5.83
C GLU A 150 -15.47 -9.70 6.42
N LYS A 151 -14.49 -10.18 5.62
CA LYS A 151 -13.59 -11.26 6.08
C LYS A 151 -12.26 -10.75 6.64
N ILE A 152 -11.83 -9.53 6.26
CA ILE A 152 -10.49 -9.03 6.59
C ILE A 152 -10.58 -7.87 7.57
N ILE A 153 -11.29 -6.80 7.22
CA ILE A 153 -11.29 -5.56 7.99
C ILE A 153 -11.78 -5.75 9.44
N PRO A 154 -12.84 -6.50 9.72
CA PRO A 154 -13.32 -6.68 11.10
C PRO A 154 -12.35 -7.43 12.03
N ALA A 155 -11.31 -8.04 11.48
CA ALA A 155 -10.29 -8.73 12.28
C ALA A 155 -9.27 -7.77 12.94
N PHE A 156 -9.31 -6.47 12.64
CA PHE A 156 -8.30 -5.49 13.03
C PHE A 156 -8.79 -4.54 14.12
N ASP A 157 -7.89 -4.19 15.05
CA ASP A 157 -8.07 -3.09 15.99
C ASP A 157 -7.44 -1.80 15.45
N TYR A 158 -6.38 -1.92 14.64
CA TYR A 158 -5.70 -0.84 13.91
C TYR A 158 -5.41 -1.29 12.49
N HIS A 159 -5.47 -0.37 11.53
CA HIS A 159 -5.25 -0.70 10.12
C HIS A 159 -4.32 0.28 9.41
N VAL A 160 -3.36 -0.25 8.66
CA VAL A 160 -2.49 0.51 7.74
C VAL A 160 -2.64 -0.05 6.33
N ASP A 161 -3.08 0.79 5.41
CA ASP A 161 -3.20 0.45 4.00
C ASP A 161 -1.98 0.98 3.23
N LEU A 162 -1.13 0.07 2.74
CA LEU A 162 0.13 0.37 2.09
C LEU A 162 -0.06 0.49 0.58
N HIS A 163 0.19 1.67 0.06
CA HIS A 163 0.05 2.04 -1.34
C HIS A 163 1.37 2.54 -1.93
N THR A 164 1.36 2.79 -3.24
CA THR A 164 2.29 3.64 -3.99
C THR A 164 1.51 4.54 -4.94
N ALA A 165 2.17 5.39 -5.71
CA ALA A 165 1.56 5.93 -6.92
C ALA A 165 1.15 4.77 -7.85
N SER A 166 0.14 5.00 -8.71
CA SER A 166 -0.18 4.13 -9.84
C SER A 166 0.48 4.64 -11.13
N PHE A 167 0.33 3.92 -12.22
CA PHE A 167 0.86 4.27 -13.54
C PHE A 167 0.68 5.74 -13.90
N GLY A 168 1.68 6.29 -14.58
CA GLY A 168 1.70 7.66 -15.03
C GLY A 168 1.91 8.68 -13.90
N ARG A 169 2.31 8.22 -12.69
CA ARG A 169 2.55 9.09 -11.53
C ARG A 169 3.68 8.57 -10.66
N ILE A 170 4.28 9.49 -9.90
CA ILE A 170 5.19 9.17 -8.80
C ILE A 170 4.78 9.97 -7.56
N ASN A 171 5.00 9.40 -6.38
CA ASN A 171 4.69 10.02 -5.10
C ASN A 171 5.94 10.14 -4.23
N SER A 172 5.96 11.17 -3.36
CA SER A 172 6.80 11.17 -2.16
C SER A 172 6.32 10.08 -1.18
N LEU A 173 7.08 9.83 -0.12
CA LEU A 173 6.56 9.08 1.02
C LEU A 173 5.59 9.98 1.77
N TYR A 174 4.28 9.72 1.67
CA TYR A 174 3.29 10.51 2.38
C TYR A 174 2.17 9.67 2.99
N GLY A 175 1.66 10.15 4.13
CA GLY A 175 0.55 9.53 4.85
C GLY A 175 -0.75 10.29 4.68
N ARG A 176 -1.89 9.59 4.82
CA ARG A 176 -3.24 10.13 4.84
C ARG A 176 -3.98 9.67 6.09
N GLY A 177 -4.50 10.61 6.86
CA GLY A 177 -5.37 10.38 8.01
C GLY A 177 -5.82 11.69 8.59
N ASP A 178 -6.71 11.65 9.57
CA ASP A 178 -7.21 12.84 10.26
C ASP A 178 -6.25 13.25 11.37
N MET A 179 -5.53 14.35 11.16
CA MET A 179 -4.60 14.90 12.16
C MET A 179 -5.29 15.60 13.34
N GLU A 180 -6.62 15.72 13.33
CA GLU A 180 -7.41 16.17 14.49
C GLU A 180 -7.82 14.99 15.39
N ASN A 181 -7.61 13.76 14.97
CA ASN A 181 -7.80 12.56 15.78
C ASN A 181 -6.46 12.09 16.34
N ASP A 182 -6.30 12.09 17.66
CA ASP A 182 -5.04 11.80 18.33
C ASP A 182 -4.46 10.43 17.99
N THR A 183 -5.30 9.40 17.87
CA THR A 183 -4.87 8.04 17.49
C THR A 183 -4.31 8.02 16.07
N LEU A 184 -5.02 8.61 15.10
CA LEU A 184 -4.58 8.63 13.71
C LEU A 184 -3.34 9.52 13.52
N ALA A 185 -3.27 10.65 14.24
CA ALA A 185 -2.10 11.52 14.26
C ALA A 185 -0.88 10.80 14.84
N GLY A 186 -1.04 10.09 15.96
CA GLY A 186 0.01 9.27 16.56
C GLY A 186 0.51 8.19 15.61
N MET A 187 -0.42 7.45 14.96
CA MET A 187 -0.08 6.43 13.96
C MET A 187 0.73 7.01 12.79
N LEU A 188 0.30 8.16 12.23
CA LEU A 188 0.99 8.81 11.11
C LEU A 188 2.37 9.34 11.50
N ASN A 189 2.49 9.98 12.66
CA ASN A 189 3.78 10.50 13.15
C ASN A 189 4.78 9.36 13.39
N ALA A 190 4.33 8.23 13.94
CA ALA A 190 5.19 7.06 14.16
C ALA A 190 5.74 6.48 12.86
N LEU A 191 4.96 6.50 11.77
CA LEU A 191 5.41 6.04 10.44
C LEU A 191 6.42 6.97 9.77
N ALA A 192 6.58 8.19 10.26
CA ALA A 192 7.57 9.17 9.80
C ALA A 192 7.60 9.42 8.27
N PRO A 193 6.45 9.73 7.64
CA PRO A 193 6.44 10.10 6.22
C PRO A 193 7.07 11.50 6.01
N ASP A 194 7.40 11.84 4.77
CA ASP A 194 7.88 13.20 4.44
C ASP A 194 6.77 14.24 4.52
N ILE A 195 5.55 13.82 4.18
CA ILE A 195 4.35 14.67 4.12
C ILE A 195 3.17 13.93 4.74
N ILE A 196 2.33 14.63 5.50
CA ILE A 196 1.03 14.13 5.94
C ILE A 196 -0.06 14.99 5.30
N VAL A 197 -0.97 14.37 4.59
CA VAL A 197 -2.19 15.00 4.07
C VAL A 197 -3.32 14.72 5.04
N SER A 198 -3.70 15.74 5.84
CA SER A 198 -4.81 15.62 6.78
C SER A 198 -6.13 15.45 6.04
N ASN A 199 -6.85 14.36 6.34
CA ASN A 199 -8.09 14.02 5.64
C ASN A 199 -8.97 13.09 6.49
N LYS A 200 -10.22 13.51 6.75
CA LYS A 200 -11.19 12.77 7.58
C LYS A 200 -11.73 11.49 6.95
N GLY A 201 -11.28 11.12 5.75
CA GLY A 201 -11.72 9.87 5.10
C GLY A 201 -13.15 9.91 4.54
N LYS A 202 -13.76 11.08 4.40
CA LYS A 202 -15.06 11.20 3.76
C LYS A 202 -14.95 10.90 2.26
N ALA A 203 -16.03 10.36 1.67
CA ALA A 203 -16.11 10.14 0.23
C ALA A 203 -15.72 11.42 -0.53
N SER A 204 -14.81 11.29 -1.51
CA SER A 204 -14.45 12.44 -2.34
C SER A 204 -15.62 12.85 -3.23
N PHE A 205 -15.75 14.15 -3.47
CA PHE A 205 -16.74 14.73 -4.39
C PHE A 205 -16.67 13.99 -5.75
N GLY A 206 -17.80 13.45 -6.20
CA GLY A 206 -17.91 12.79 -7.52
C GLY A 206 -17.91 11.26 -7.53
N SER A 207 -17.62 10.57 -6.43
CA SER A 207 -17.89 9.13 -6.34
C SER A 207 -19.32 8.91 -5.84
N ALA A 208 -20.20 8.52 -6.73
CA ALA A 208 -21.64 8.48 -6.49
C ALA A 208 -22.08 7.51 -5.38
N SER A 209 -21.24 6.69 -4.75
CA SER A 209 -21.71 5.71 -3.75
C SER A 209 -20.68 4.92 -2.95
N GLY A 210 -19.37 5.01 -3.19
CA GLY A 210 -18.44 4.09 -2.55
C GLY A 210 -17.37 4.75 -1.68
N LEU A 211 -16.94 4.02 -0.65
CA LEU A 211 -15.85 4.43 0.22
C LEU A 211 -14.51 3.83 -0.25
N THR A 212 -13.40 4.45 0.17
CA THR A 212 -12.10 3.76 0.18
C THR A 212 -12.10 2.72 1.31
N MET A 213 -11.21 1.74 1.25
CA MET A 213 -11.05 0.74 2.32
C MET A 213 -10.73 1.40 3.67
N ARG A 214 -9.86 2.43 3.68
CA ARG A 214 -9.59 3.24 4.87
C ARG A 214 -10.86 3.90 5.43
N ALA A 215 -11.65 4.55 4.58
CA ALA A 215 -12.88 5.21 5.03
C ALA A 215 -13.91 4.20 5.55
N PHE A 216 -13.98 3.02 4.94
CA PHE A 216 -14.83 1.92 5.38
C PHE A 216 -14.38 1.39 6.76
N ALA A 217 -13.07 1.17 6.97
CA ALA A 217 -12.53 0.74 8.26
C ALA A 217 -12.86 1.76 9.37
N ILE A 218 -12.67 3.05 9.10
CA ILE A 218 -13.05 4.14 10.03
C ILE A 218 -14.55 4.12 10.34
N ALA A 219 -15.41 3.90 9.34
CA ALA A 219 -16.85 3.79 9.55
C ALA A 219 -17.25 2.56 10.39
N LYS A 220 -16.41 1.52 10.43
CA LYS A 220 -16.55 0.36 11.33
C LYS A 220 -15.93 0.59 12.72
N GLY A 221 -15.41 1.78 13.00
CA GLY A 221 -14.76 2.12 14.28
C GLY A 221 -13.30 1.71 14.38
N ILE A 222 -12.67 1.30 13.29
CA ILE A 222 -11.27 0.84 13.25
C ILE A 222 -10.38 2.01 12.83
N PRO A 223 -9.47 2.51 13.70
CA PRO A 223 -8.46 3.51 13.33
C PRO A 223 -7.66 3.04 12.12
N SER A 224 -7.75 3.79 11.01
CA SER A 224 -7.17 3.39 9.73
C SER A 224 -6.49 4.55 9.03
N ILE A 225 -5.29 4.32 8.52
CA ILE A 225 -4.49 5.27 7.75
C ILE A 225 -4.04 4.66 6.43
N THR A 226 -3.73 5.50 5.44
CA THR A 226 -3.10 5.08 4.18
C THR A 226 -1.72 5.70 4.09
N VAL A 227 -0.74 4.93 3.61
CA VAL A 227 0.61 5.43 3.36
C VAL A 227 1.05 5.08 1.95
N GLU A 228 1.61 6.09 1.27
CA GLU A 228 2.06 6.01 -0.11
C GLU A 228 3.58 5.90 -0.15
N TYR A 229 4.10 4.78 -0.58
CA TYR A 229 5.53 4.45 -0.59
C TYR A 229 6.13 4.55 -2.00
N GLY A 230 6.09 5.76 -2.59
CA GLY A 230 6.82 6.05 -3.83
C GLY A 230 6.10 5.60 -5.12
N ASN A 231 6.80 4.85 -5.97
CA ASN A 231 6.46 4.66 -7.39
C ASN A 231 5.81 3.30 -7.68
N PRO A 232 4.98 3.20 -8.73
CA PRO A 232 4.38 1.96 -9.15
C PRO A 232 5.40 1.02 -9.82
N GLN A 233 5.15 -0.29 -9.74
CA GLN A 233 5.87 -1.37 -10.46
C GLN A 233 7.38 -1.43 -10.29
N VAL A 234 7.92 -0.87 -9.22
CA VAL A 234 9.34 -0.96 -8.88
C VAL A 234 9.50 -1.20 -7.39
N TYR A 235 10.50 -1.99 -7.02
CA TYR A 235 10.94 -2.08 -5.64
C TYR A 235 11.97 -0.99 -5.37
N GLN A 236 11.58 -0.02 -4.55
CA GLN A 236 12.45 1.10 -4.15
C GLN A 236 13.04 0.81 -2.77
N LYS A 237 14.28 0.35 -2.72
CA LYS A 237 14.97 -0.08 -1.48
C LYS A 237 14.84 0.93 -0.33
N GLU A 238 14.99 2.22 -0.63
CA GLU A 238 14.89 3.26 0.39
C GLU A 238 13.45 3.40 0.93
N MET A 239 12.43 3.33 0.05
CA MET A 239 11.02 3.37 0.46
C MET A 239 10.66 2.13 1.30
N ILE A 240 11.16 0.96 0.90
CA ILE A 240 10.94 -0.30 1.62
C ILE A 240 11.59 -0.23 3.00
N ARG A 241 12.87 0.17 3.10
CA ARG A 241 13.57 0.35 4.36
C ARG A 241 12.84 1.32 5.30
N ARG A 242 12.43 2.48 4.79
CA ARG A 242 11.65 3.47 5.56
C ARG A 242 10.30 2.92 6.00
N GLY A 243 9.65 2.14 5.14
CA GLY A 243 8.38 1.47 5.46
C GLY A 243 8.51 0.50 6.61
N VAL A 244 9.55 -0.35 6.59
CA VAL A 244 9.85 -1.29 7.69
C VAL A 244 10.13 -0.54 8.99
N THR A 245 11.03 0.44 8.97
CA THR A 245 11.33 1.27 10.15
C THR A 245 10.08 1.98 10.68
N GLY A 246 9.27 2.55 9.79
CA GLY A 246 8.02 3.23 10.18
C GLY A 246 7.03 2.28 10.82
N LEU A 247 6.83 1.08 10.27
CA LEU A 247 5.95 0.08 10.86
C LEU A 247 6.47 -0.42 12.22
N GLN A 248 7.78 -0.60 12.39
CA GLN A 248 8.38 -0.93 13.69
C GLN A 248 8.14 0.19 14.71
N ASN A 249 8.35 1.44 14.34
CA ASN A 249 8.02 2.60 15.18
C ASN A 249 6.53 2.65 15.56
N LEU A 250 5.64 2.37 14.59
CA LEU A 250 4.21 2.29 14.84
C LEU A 250 3.87 1.17 15.83
N MET A 251 4.51 0.01 15.71
CA MET A 251 4.32 -1.10 16.64
C MET A 251 4.78 -0.75 18.05
N VAL A 252 5.89 -0.01 18.19
CA VAL A 252 6.32 0.53 19.50
C VAL A 252 5.31 1.56 20.02
N HIS A 253 4.85 2.49 19.18
CA HIS A 253 3.86 3.51 19.55
C HIS A 253 2.53 2.92 20.04
N LEU A 254 2.07 1.84 19.40
CA LEU A 254 0.82 1.16 19.75
C LEU A 254 0.99 0.08 20.85
N GLY A 255 2.20 -0.12 21.37
CA GLY A 255 2.49 -1.07 22.45
C GLY A 255 2.55 -2.54 22.03
N PHE A 256 2.77 -2.83 20.74
CA PHE A 256 3.03 -4.18 20.22
C PHE A 256 4.47 -4.64 20.49
N LEU A 257 5.41 -3.70 20.52
CA LEU A 257 6.82 -3.93 20.79
C LEU A 257 7.29 -3.00 21.90
N GLU A 258 8.21 -3.48 22.73
CA GLU A 258 8.97 -2.62 23.63
C GLU A 258 10.11 -1.92 22.87
N GLY A 259 10.52 -0.74 23.32
CA GLY A 259 11.64 -0.02 22.76
C GLY A 259 11.40 1.48 22.61
N ALA A 260 12.30 2.13 21.90
CA ALA A 260 12.21 3.56 21.58
C ALA A 260 11.91 3.75 20.09
N ILE A 261 11.05 4.71 19.79
CA ILE A 261 10.78 5.16 18.44
C ILE A 261 12.08 5.73 17.85
N GLN A 262 12.49 5.21 16.69
CA GLN A 262 13.66 5.73 16.00
C GLN A 262 13.39 7.18 15.55
N PRO A 263 14.30 8.12 15.85
CA PRO A 263 14.09 9.51 15.50
C PRO A 263 14.01 9.70 13.98
N SER A 264 13.13 10.59 13.57
CA SER A 264 12.92 10.95 12.17
C SER A 264 12.74 12.46 12.04
N LYS A 265 12.85 12.95 10.80
CA LYS A 265 12.49 14.34 10.50
C LYS A 265 10.98 14.52 10.66
N GLU A 266 10.57 15.64 11.24
CA GLU A 266 9.15 15.99 11.31
C GLU A 266 8.53 16.11 9.92
N PRO A 267 7.33 15.53 9.71
CA PRO A 267 6.65 15.60 8.42
C PRO A 267 6.07 16.99 8.16
N ASN A 268 5.99 17.36 6.89
CA ASN A 268 5.21 18.53 6.49
C ASN A 268 3.71 18.21 6.54
N ILE A 269 2.95 18.91 7.35
CA ILE A 269 1.51 18.67 7.50
C ILE A 269 0.74 19.57 6.54
N CYS A 270 -0.03 18.96 5.63
CA CYS A 270 -0.92 19.65 4.69
C CYS A 270 -2.36 19.58 5.21
N SER A 271 -3.02 20.75 5.30
CA SER A 271 -4.42 20.87 5.69
C SER A 271 -5.39 20.46 4.59
N LYS A 272 -4.98 20.58 3.33
CA LYS A 272 -5.68 20.11 2.12
C LYS A 272 -4.70 19.71 1.04
N SER A 273 -5.16 18.97 0.05
CA SER A 273 -4.38 18.69 -1.16
C SER A 273 -5.30 18.45 -2.35
N TYR A 274 -4.83 18.75 -3.55
CA TYR A 274 -5.57 18.51 -4.77
C TYR A 274 -4.63 18.35 -5.98
N TRP A 275 -5.15 17.71 -7.04
CA TRP A 275 -4.45 17.61 -8.30
C TRP A 275 -4.69 18.86 -9.15
N LEU A 276 -3.64 19.34 -9.78
CA LEU A 276 -3.71 20.30 -10.87
C LEU A 276 -3.78 19.55 -12.20
N TYR A 277 -4.52 20.12 -13.15
CA TYR A 277 -4.83 19.48 -14.43
C TYR A 277 -4.53 20.40 -15.58
N THR A 278 -4.20 19.81 -16.76
CA THR A 278 -4.08 20.54 -18.01
C THR A 278 -5.46 20.94 -18.57
N ASP A 279 -5.55 22.10 -19.20
CA ASP A 279 -6.73 22.55 -19.96
C ASP A 279 -6.60 22.23 -21.47
N LYS A 280 -5.40 21.87 -21.93
CA LYS A 280 -5.07 21.55 -23.31
C LYS A 280 -4.37 20.22 -23.42
N GLY A 281 -4.33 19.64 -24.65
CA GLY A 281 -3.55 18.47 -25.01
C GLY A 281 -2.19 18.88 -25.59
N GLY A 282 -1.19 17.99 -25.43
CA GLY A 282 0.16 18.20 -25.95
C GLY A 282 1.20 17.38 -25.22
N TYR A 283 2.44 17.82 -25.29
CA TYR A 283 3.58 17.22 -24.60
C TYR A 283 3.91 18.01 -23.35
N LEU A 284 3.66 17.37 -22.19
CA LEU A 284 3.78 17.99 -20.86
C LEU A 284 5.18 17.75 -20.30
N ASP A 285 5.84 18.82 -19.92
CA ASP A 285 7.11 18.80 -19.20
C ASP A 285 6.91 19.42 -17.81
N ILE A 286 7.05 18.61 -16.77
CA ILE A 286 6.88 19.02 -15.36
C ILE A 286 8.24 19.39 -14.80
N VAL A 287 8.43 20.66 -14.48
CA VAL A 287 9.73 21.25 -14.12
C VAL A 287 10.00 21.33 -12.62
N VAL A 288 9.15 20.73 -11.81
CA VAL A 288 9.27 20.71 -10.33
C VAL A 288 9.50 19.29 -9.82
N ASP A 289 10.16 19.20 -8.65
CA ASP A 289 10.47 17.93 -8.01
C ASP A 289 9.51 17.57 -6.86
N LEU A 290 9.46 16.27 -6.52
CA LEU A 290 8.73 15.81 -5.33
C LEU A 290 9.29 16.50 -4.08
N LYS A 291 8.41 16.89 -3.16
CA LYS A 291 8.71 17.59 -1.90
C LYS A 291 9.26 19.00 -2.08
N GLN A 292 9.28 19.53 -3.30
CA GLN A 292 9.63 20.92 -3.54
C GLN A 292 8.54 21.84 -2.97
N ASN A 293 8.95 22.82 -2.17
CA ASN A 293 8.10 23.92 -1.76
C ASN A 293 7.91 24.89 -2.93
N LEU A 294 6.68 25.28 -3.16
CA LEU A 294 6.29 26.19 -4.24
C LEU A 294 5.69 27.46 -3.65
N LYS A 295 5.94 28.56 -4.32
CA LYS A 295 5.24 29.82 -4.13
C LYS A 295 4.16 30.00 -5.18
N GLN A 296 3.12 30.76 -4.87
CA GLN A 296 2.11 31.16 -5.85
C GLN A 296 2.78 31.76 -7.07
N ASN A 297 2.36 31.34 -8.27
CA ASN A 297 2.89 31.68 -9.58
C ASN A 297 4.23 31.04 -9.97
N ASP A 298 4.84 30.20 -9.16
CA ASP A 298 5.97 29.38 -9.61
C ASP A 298 5.54 28.52 -10.81
N VAL A 299 6.40 28.43 -11.82
CA VAL A 299 6.17 27.57 -12.99
C VAL A 299 6.30 26.10 -12.55
N ILE A 300 5.26 25.30 -12.80
CA ILE A 300 5.21 23.88 -12.44
C ILE A 300 5.30 22.95 -13.65
N ALA A 301 4.84 23.42 -14.81
CA ALA A 301 4.93 22.64 -16.05
C ALA A 301 4.83 23.53 -17.29
N VAL A 302 5.35 23.01 -18.41
CA VAL A 302 5.27 23.59 -19.73
C VAL A 302 4.63 22.58 -20.68
N LEU A 303 3.65 23.01 -21.48
CA LEU A 303 2.99 22.17 -22.48
C LEU A 303 3.39 22.63 -23.89
N LYS A 304 3.83 21.69 -24.73
CA LYS A 304 4.22 21.91 -26.12
C LYS A 304 3.26 21.25 -27.07
N ASN A 305 3.06 21.81 -28.26
CA ASN A 305 2.33 21.15 -29.35
C ASN A 305 3.20 20.11 -30.07
N SER A 306 2.66 19.45 -31.09
CA SER A 306 3.37 18.44 -31.89
C SER A 306 4.58 18.97 -32.68
N PHE A 307 4.73 20.29 -32.77
CA PHE A 307 5.86 20.94 -33.46
C PHE A 307 6.91 21.47 -32.48
N GLY A 308 6.74 21.24 -31.16
CA GLY A 308 7.65 21.66 -30.10
C GLY A 308 7.45 23.10 -29.62
N GLU A 309 6.44 23.79 -30.11
CA GLU A 309 6.11 25.15 -29.69
C GLU A 309 5.38 25.14 -28.36
N VAL A 310 5.74 26.05 -27.44
CA VAL A 310 5.07 26.21 -26.16
C VAL A 310 3.67 26.78 -26.36
N ILE A 311 2.64 26.04 -25.94
CA ILE A 311 1.24 26.41 -26.05
C ILE A 311 0.55 26.71 -24.71
N ALA A 312 1.17 26.33 -23.59
CA ALA A 312 0.75 26.70 -22.24
C ALA A 312 1.91 26.59 -21.25
N THR A 313 1.85 27.42 -20.21
CA THR A 313 2.70 27.35 -19.02
C THR A 313 1.82 27.32 -17.80
N TYR A 314 1.94 26.25 -17.01
CA TYR A 314 1.15 26.06 -15.79
C TYR A 314 1.91 26.57 -14.58
N LYS A 315 1.21 27.24 -13.68
CA LYS A 315 1.78 27.84 -12.48
C LYS A 315 1.07 27.33 -11.24
N ALA A 316 1.78 27.35 -10.10
CA ALA A 316 1.18 27.05 -8.79
C ALA A 316 0.11 28.11 -8.47
N PRO A 317 -1.12 27.71 -8.15
CA PRO A 317 -2.20 28.65 -7.83
C PRO A 317 -2.07 29.30 -6.44
N GLU A 318 -1.35 28.65 -5.55
CA GLU A 318 -1.08 29.10 -4.18
C GLU A 318 0.22 28.45 -3.66
N ASP A 319 0.73 28.91 -2.51
CA ASP A 319 1.88 28.34 -1.84
C ASP A 319 1.60 26.88 -1.41
N GLY A 320 2.58 26.00 -1.51
CA GLY A 320 2.38 24.61 -1.12
C GLY A 320 3.62 23.72 -1.33
N ILE A 321 3.43 22.42 -1.27
CA ILE A 321 4.46 21.40 -1.46
C ILE A 321 4.02 20.35 -2.48
N VAL A 322 4.94 19.87 -3.32
CA VAL A 322 4.66 18.83 -4.31
C VAL A 322 4.60 17.45 -3.62
N VAL A 323 3.41 16.90 -3.47
CA VAL A 323 3.16 15.57 -2.87
C VAL A 323 3.40 14.46 -3.87
N GLY A 324 2.97 14.66 -5.12
CA GLY A 324 3.12 13.73 -6.23
C GLY A 324 3.11 14.46 -7.57
N LYS A 325 3.57 13.80 -8.63
CA LYS A 325 3.54 14.38 -9.97
C LYS A 325 3.27 13.33 -11.05
N SER A 326 2.76 13.79 -12.20
CA SER A 326 2.62 12.95 -13.37
C SER A 326 3.98 12.60 -13.96
N THR A 327 4.08 11.41 -14.57
CA THR A 327 5.23 10.96 -15.36
C THR A 327 4.86 10.75 -16.83
N ASN A 328 3.59 11.02 -17.22
CA ASN A 328 3.14 10.92 -18.60
C ASN A 328 3.49 12.21 -19.36
N PRO A 329 4.40 12.15 -20.33
CA PRO A 329 4.74 13.33 -21.14
C PRO A 329 3.65 13.64 -22.15
N VAL A 330 2.85 12.64 -22.59
CA VAL A 330 1.72 12.85 -23.50
C VAL A 330 0.46 13.10 -22.70
N SER A 331 -0.15 14.28 -22.90
CA SER A 331 -1.27 14.76 -22.13
C SER A 331 -2.46 15.16 -23.00
N SER A 332 -3.64 14.72 -22.62
CA SER A 332 -4.90 15.27 -23.11
C SER A 332 -5.36 16.41 -22.20
N SER A 333 -6.33 17.21 -22.60
CA SER A 333 -7.05 18.11 -21.69
C SER A 333 -7.59 17.30 -20.50
N GLY A 334 -7.40 17.81 -19.27
CA GLY A 334 -7.76 17.11 -18.03
C GLY A 334 -6.70 16.11 -17.52
N SER A 335 -5.50 16.03 -18.13
CA SER A 335 -4.41 15.21 -17.60
C SER A 335 -3.83 15.83 -16.31
N ARG A 336 -3.40 14.98 -15.37
CA ARG A 336 -2.79 15.43 -14.12
C ARG A 336 -1.41 16.06 -14.37
N ILE A 337 -1.12 17.13 -13.62
CA ILE A 337 0.21 17.77 -13.57
C ILE A 337 0.91 17.38 -12.27
N ILE A 338 0.53 18.05 -11.17
CA ILE A 338 1.08 17.76 -9.84
C ILE A 338 -0.06 17.58 -8.81
N HIS A 339 0.22 16.85 -7.75
CA HIS A 339 -0.57 16.81 -6.54
C HIS A 339 0.03 17.84 -5.57
N LEU A 340 -0.66 18.97 -5.40
CA LEU A 340 -0.23 20.06 -4.54
C LEU A 340 -0.82 19.87 -3.14
N GLY A 341 0.03 19.88 -2.13
CA GLY A 341 -0.33 19.93 -0.72
C GLY A 341 -0.20 21.35 -0.18
N ILE A 342 -1.22 21.82 0.54
CA ILE A 342 -1.23 23.15 1.16
C ILE A 342 -0.88 23.00 2.63
N LEU A 343 0.26 23.56 3.00
CA LEU A 343 0.79 23.46 4.36
C LEU A 343 -0.17 24.08 5.39
N LYS A 344 -0.17 23.52 6.59
CA LYS A 344 -0.99 24.00 7.72
C LYS A 344 -0.38 25.26 8.31
#